data_2713809bc024f90d53dea8851eabc90f
#
_entry.id   2713809bc024f90d53dea8851eabc90f
#
_cell.length_a   1.000
_cell.length_b   1.000
_cell.length_c   1.000
_cell.angle_alpha   90.00
_cell.angle_beta   90.00
_cell.angle_gamma   90.00
#
_symmetry.space_group_name_H-M   'P 1'
#
loop_
_entity.id
_entity.type
_entity.pdbx_description
1 polymer ?
#
loop_
_entity_poly.entity_id
_entity_poly.type
_entity_poly.pdbx_seq_one_letter_code
_entity_poly.pdbx_strand_id
1 'polypeptide(L)'
;MKNLKMILEYDGSRYKGWQKQGDNDLTVQGKIEKTLSKMAGEIIQVEGCERSDVGVHAENYEANFHTDCDLSIEDMLDYLHEFLPDDIVVKSMVEASEKFHVGYNIKSITYVYKINNNELRNVFNRKYVYHSEVKLNLEEMKITAESLVGTHDFQYLATESTNVKSTIKTINYINITEKKGIIEIEVNADEFLWNMVRIIIGSLLEVGKGKIKAMDIEKLLNEITATEYIPMAKAKGLSLRNVEY
;
A
#
# COMPACT_ATOMS: atom_id res chain seq x y z
N MET A 1 -11.98 27.09 -10.01
CA MET A 1 -11.93 25.67 -9.58
C MET A 1 -10.79 25.52 -8.59
N LYS A 2 -11.06 25.01 -7.37
CA LYS A 2 -10.04 24.75 -6.32
C LYS A 2 -9.45 23.36 -6.55
N ASN A 3 -8.16 23.17 -6.36
CA ASN A 3 -7.51 21.85 -6.28
C ASN A 3 -7.25 21.54 -4.80
N LEU A 4 -7.88 20.49 -4.27
CA LEU A 4 -7.83 20.13 -2.86
C LEU A 4 -7.06 18.80 -2.69
N LYS A 5 -5.95 18.84 -1.95
CA LYS A 5 -5.19 17.69 -1.52
C LYS A 5 -5.70 17.20 -0.18
N MET A 6 -5.93 15.89 -0.04
CA MET A 6 -6.38 15.27 1.19
C MET A 6 -5.49 14.10 1.60
N ILE A 7 -5.37 13.87 2.91
CA ILE A 7 -4.73 12.71 3.51
C ILE A 7 -5.82 11.82 4.09
N LEU A 8 -5.78 10.55 3.72
CA LEU A 8 -6.78 9.55 4.04
C LEU A 8 -6.21 8.42 4.88
N GLU A 9 -7.07 7.83 5.70
CA GLU A 9 -6.83 6.53 6.34
C GLU A 9 -8.00 5.60 6.01
N TYR A 10 -7.73 4.31 5.73
CA TYR A 10 -8.81 3.36 5.47
C TYR A 10 -8.46 1.90 5.81
N ASP A 11 -9.48 1.16 6.27
CA ASP A 11 -9.48 -0.30 6.36
C ASP A 11 -9.89 -0.90 5.00
N GLY A 12 -8.92 -1.42 4.25
CA GLY A 12 -9.13 -2.01 2.93
C GLY A 12 -9.88 -3.34 2.92
N SER A 13 -10.18 -3.95 4.08
CA SER A 13 -10.68 -5.33 4.20
C SER A 13 -11.96 -5.62 3.39
N ARG A 14 -12.83 -4.63 3.23
CA ARG A 14 -14.10 -4.74 2.50
C ARG A 14 -14.03 -4.28 1.06
N TYR A 15 -12.91 -3.66 0.66
CA TYR A 15 -12.79 -2.97 -0.62
C TYR A 15 -12.04 -3.80 -1.66
N LYS A 16 -12.43 -3.63 -2.91
CA LYS A 16 -11.76 -4.19 -4.08
C LYS A 16 -10.56 -3.33 -4.52
N GLY A 17 -9.82 -2.81 -3.54
CA GLY A 17 -8.71 -1.89 -3.71
C GLY A 17 -9.15 -0.44 -3.79
N TRP A 18 -8.19 0.41 -4.14
CA TRP A 18 -8.44 1.85 -4.27
C TRP A 18 -9.31 2.17 -5.48
N GLN A 19 -8.84 1.78 -6.67
CA GLN A 19 -9.33 2.31 -7.94
C GLN A 19 -10.74 1.86 -8.28
N LYS A 20 -11.60 2.81 -8.64
CA LYS A 20 -12.94 2.57 -9.17
C LYS A 20 -12.89 1.72 -10.44
N GLN A 21 -13.74 0.72 -10.52
CA GLN A 21 -13.84 -0.23 -11.61
C GLN A 21 -15.26 -0.25 -12.15
N GLY A 22 -15.53 0.52 -13.21
CA GLY A 22 -16.88 0.65 -13.76
C GLY A 22 -17.89 1.10 -12.70
N ASP A 23 -19.04 0.43 -12.62
CA ASP A 23 -20.11 0.75 -11.65
C ASP A 23 -19.93 0.06 -10.27
N ASN A 24 -18.73 -0.47 -9.99
CA ASN A 24 -18.47 -1.16 -8.74
C ASN A 24 -18.26 -0.19 -7.57
N ASP A 25 -19.27 -0.05 -6.72
CA ASP A 25 -19.28 0.81 -5.52
C ASP A 25 -18.39 0.30 -4.36
N LEU A 26 -17.72 -0.87 -4.51
CA LEU A 26 -16.92 -1.47 -3.44
C LEU A 26 -15.43 -1.11 -3.54
N THR A 27 -15.11 0.09 -3.98
CA THR A 27 -13.75 0.65 -4.00
C THR A 27 -13.64 1.87 -3.12
N VAL A 28 -12.47 2.15 -2.57
CA VAL A 28 -12.26 3.31 -1.69
C VAL A 28 -12.52 4.61 -2.47
N GLN A 29 -11.94 4.74 -3.67
CA GLN A 29 -12.13 5.89 -4.57
C GLN A 29 -13.63 6.11 -4.86
N GLY A 30 -14.37 5.06 -5.20
CA GLY A 30 -15.80 5.17 -5.52
C GLY A 30 -16.65 5.67 -4.34
N LYS A 31 -16.32 5.29 -3.09
CA LYS A 31 -17.00 5.80 -1.89
C LYS A 31 -16.72 7.28 -1.69
N ILE A 32 -15.46 7.69 -1.81
CA ILE A 32 -15.06 9.10 -1.63
C ILE A 32 -15.68 9.97 -2.73
N GLU A 33 -15.57 9.59 -4.01
CA GLU A 33 -16.16 10.32 -5.14
C GLU A 33 -17.67 10.50 -4.97
N LYS A 34 -18.39 9.45 -4.57
CA LYS A 34 -19.83 9.50 -4.34
C LYS A 34 -20.21 10.48 -3.23
N THR A 35 -19.45 10.49 -2.12
CA THR A 35 -19.70 11.37 -0.98
C THR A 35 -19.37 12.82 -1.34
N LEU A 36 -18.21 13.07 -1.97
CA LEU A 36 -17.81 14.40 -2.44
C LEU A 36 -18.78 14.96 -3.48
N SER A 37 -19.19 14.16 -4.46
CA SER A 37 -20.12 14.59 -5.49
C SER A 37 -21.49 14.96 -4.92
N LYS A 38 -21.95 14.24 -3.89
CA LYS A 38 -23.20 14.58 -3.18
C LYS A 38 -23.07 15.89 -2.40
N MET A 39 -21.92 16.11 -1.74
CA MET A 39 -21.61 17.32 -1.00
C MET A 39 -21.57 18.56 -1.90
N ALA A 40 -20.82 18.44 -3.01
CA ALA A 40 -20.57 19.57 -3.91
C ALA A 40 -21.71 19.84 -4.89
N GLY A 41 -22.64 18.89 -5.09
CA GLY A 41 -23.69 18.99 -6.11
C GLY A 41 -23.18 18.86 -7.56
N GLU A 42 -21.96 18.40 -7.76
CA GLU A 42 -21.29 18.20 -9.05
C GLU A 42 -20.56 16.84 -9.09
N ILE A 43 -20.16 16.39 -10.28
CA ILE A 43 -19.41 15.14 -10.41
C ILE A 43 -17.95 15.41 -10.03
N ILE A 44 -17.48 14.80 -8.92
CA ILE A 44 -16.10 14.88 -8.47
C ILE A 44 -15.37 13.61 -8.88
N GLN A 45 -14.19 13.78 -9.49
CA GLN A 45 -13.21 12.71 -9.72
C GLN A 45 -12.03 12.90 -8.78
N VAL A 46 -11.60 11.81 -8.15
CA VAL A 46 -10.51 11.80 -7.17
C VAL A 46 -9.30 11.08 -7.76
N GLU A 47 -8.17 11.75 -7.78
CA GLU A 47 -6.90 11.15 -8.14
C GLU A 47 -6.18 10.64 -6.89
N GLY A 48 -5.63 9.44 -6.95
CA GLY A 48 -4.88 8.82 -5.87
C GLY A 48 -3.39 8.71 -6.16
N CYS A 49 -2.56 8.72 -5.12
CA CYS A 49 -1.11 8.62 -5.25
C CYS A 49 -0.65 7.25 -5.77
N GLU A 50 -1.39 6.19 -5.44
CA GLU A 50 -1.01 4.81 -5.76
C GLU A 50 -2.26 3.94 -5.92
N ARG A 51 -2.13 2.81 -6.60
CA ARG A 51 -3.21 1.82 -6.74
C ARG A 51 -3.03 0.71 -5.72
N SER A 52 -3.72 0.80 -4.58
CA SER A 52 -3.69 -0.29 -3.61
C SER A 52 -4.52 -1.49 -4.06
N ASP A 53 -4.00 -2.69 -3.78
CA ASP A 53 -4.64 -3.96 -4.07
C ASP A 53 -5.88 -4.21 -3.19
N VAL A 54 -6.67 -5.23 -3.59
CA VAL A 54 -7.80 -5.73 -2.81
C VAL A 54 -7.37 -6.10 -1.39
N GLY A 55 -8.01 -5.51 -0.39
CA GLY A 55 -7.76 -5.80 1.03
C GLY A 55 -6.53 -5.15 1.64
N VAL A 56 -5.81 -4.30 0.90
CA VAL A 56 -4.69 -3.49 1.40
C VAL A 56 -5.22 -2.24 2.08
N HIS A 57 -4.63 -1.88 3.22
CA HIS A 57 -4.99 -0.72 4.03
C HIS A 57 -4.11 0.49 3.71
N ALA A 58 -4.47 1.64 4.24
CA ALA A 58 -3.61 2.81 4.24
C ALA A 58 -3.69 3.57 5.56
N GLU A 59 -2.53 4.03 6.04
CA GLU A 59 -2.40 4.88 7.24
C GLU A 59 -2.35 6.36 6.84
N ASN A 60 -1.70 6.73 5.71
CA ASN A 60 -1.65 8.08 5.16
C ASN A 60 -1.66 8.01 3.63
N TYR A 61 -2.83 7.76 3.07
CA TYR A 61 -3.03 7.77 1.63
C TYR A 61 -3.27 9.20 1.14
N GLU A 62 -2.57 9.62 0.11
CA GLU A 62 -2.74 10.93 -0.46
C GLU A 62 -3.62 10.90 -1.71
N ALA A 63 -4.53 11.85 -1.80
CA ALA A 63 -5.40 12.03 -2.96
C ALA A 63 -5.64 13.52 -3.22
N ASN A 64 -6.03 13.88 -4.44
CA ASN A 64 -6.51 15.22 -4.75
C ASN A 64 -7.73 15.18 -5.66
N PHE A 65 -8.49 16.27 -5.64
CA PHE A 65 -9.62 16.49 -6.53
C PHE A 65 -9.82 17.96 -6.81
N HIS A 66 -10.56 18.25 -7.88
CA HIS A 66 -10.93 19.61 -8.26
C HIS A 66 -12.42 19.85 -8.01
N THR A 67 -12.79 21.07 -7.55
CA THR A 67 -14.17 21.44 -7.29
C THR A 67 -14.39 22.94 -7.43
N ASP A 68 -15.59 23.33 -7.83
CA ASP A 68 -16.07 24.72 -7.79
C ASP A 68 -16.93 25.00 -6.53
N CYS A 69 -17.09 24.02 -5.65
CA CYS A 69 -17.85 24.14 -4.42
C CYS A 69 -17.30 25.27 -3.51
N ASP A 70 -18.20 26.13 -3.01
CA ASP A 70 -17.88 27.29 -2.17
C ASP A 70 -17.75 26.97 -0.67
N LEU A 71 -17.99 25.73 -0.25
CA LEU A 71 -17.84 25.32 1.14
C LEU A 71 -16.40 25.56 1.63
N SER A 72 -16.28 25.85 2.92
CA SER A 72 -14.97 25.90 3.59
C SER A 72 -14.37 24.48 3.68
N ILE A 73 -13.05 24.39 3.84
CA ILE A 73 -12.37 23.10 4.06
C ILE A 73 -12.89 22.42 5.34
N GLU A 74 -13.19 23.18 6.36
CA GLU A 74 -13.75 22.70 7.63
C GLU A 74 -15.13 22.07 7.42
N ASP A 75 -16.05 22.77 6.74
CA ASP A 75 -17.38 22.24 6.42
C ASP A 75 -17.32 20.99 5.52
N MET A 76 -16.35 20.95 4.58
CA MET A 76 -16.12 19.76 3.74
C MET A 76 -15.63 18.56 4.57
N LEU A 77 -14.70 18.78 5.51
CA LEU A 77 -14.20 17.74 6.42
C LEU A 77 -15.32 17.22 7.32
N ASP A 78 -16.12 18.10 7.92
CA ASP A 78 -17.26 17.73 8.77
C ASP A 78 -18.26 16.88 7.98
N TYR A 79 -18.58 17.28 6.74
CA TYR A 79 -19.45 16.50 5.87
C TYR A 79 -18.87 15.12 5.57
N LEU A 80 -17.57 15.04 5.26
CA LEU A 80 -16.91 13.76 4.97
C LEU A 80 -16.87 12.84 6.20
N HIS A 81 -16.63 13.39 7.40
CA HIS A 81 -16.64 12.64 8.64
C HIS A 81 -18.04 12.11 9.00
N GLU A 82 -19.11 12.83 8.63
CA GLU A 82 -20.48 12.40 8.88
C GLU A 82 -20.96 11.32 7.87
N PHE A 83 -20.57 11.45 6.59
CA PHE A 83 -21.18 10.67 5.50
C PHE A 83 -20.27 9.59 4.89
N LEU A 84 -18.97 9.57 5.17
CA LEU A 84 -18.12 8.45 4.78
C LEU A 84 -18.40 7.23 5.67
N PRO A 85 -18.20 6.00 5.16
CA PRO A 85 -18.23 4.82 6.00
C PRO A 85 -17.15 4.85 7.10
N ASP A 86 -17.42 4.26 8.26
CA ASP A 86 -16.52 4.21 9.44
C ASP A 86 -15.12 3.69 9.17
N ASP A 87 -14.92 3.01 8.05
CA ASP A 87 -13.63 2.44 7.63
C ASP A 87 -12.87 3.30 6.61
N ILE A 88 -13.33 4.54 6.37
CA ILE A 88 -12.61 5.57 5.56
C ILE A 88 -12.70 6.89 6.30
N VAL A 89 -11.56 7.53 6.57
CA VAL A 89 -11.51 8.86 7.15
C VAL A 89 -10.59 9.80 6.37
N VAL A 90 -11.01 11.04 6.16
CA VAL A 90 -10.16 12.13 5.66
C VAL A 90 -9.54 12.82 6.87
N LYS A 91 -8.24 12.62 7.08
CA LYS A 91 -7.51 13.16 8.25
C LYS A 91 -7.23 14.65 8.14
N SER A 92 -6.98 15.10 6.92
CA SER A 92 -6.73 16.51 6.63
C SER A 92 -7.01 16.83 5.17
N MET A 93 -7.29 18.11 4.90
CA MET A 93 -7.47 18.65 3.56
C MET A 93 -6.83 20.03 3.49
N VAL A 94 -6.15 20.31 2.38
CA VAL A 94 -5.50 21.61 2.13
C VAL A 94 -5.65 21.99 0.66
N GLU A 95 -5.69 23.29 0.38
CA GLU A 95 -5.64 23.78 -0.98
C GLU A 95 -4.24 23.59 -1.55
N ALA A 96 -4.16 22.97 -2.72
CA ALA A 96 -2.93 22.75 -3.47
C ALA A 96 -2.85 23.68 -4.68
N SER A 97 -1.68 23.80 -5.28
CA SER A 97 -1.56 24.55 -6.53
C SER A 97 -2.44 23.91 -7.62
N GLU A 98 -2.95 24.74 -8.54
CA GLU A 98 -3.82 24.27 -9.64
C GLU A 98 -3.19 23.13 -10.46
N LYS A 99 -1.84 23.13 -10.59
CA LYS A 99 -1.07 22.15 -11.34
C LYS A 99 -0.65 20.92 -10.52
N PHE A 100 -0.95 20.90 -9.22
CA PHE A 100 -0.58 19.77 -8.39
C PHE A 100 -1.39 18.52 -8.78
N HIS A 101 -0.71 17.40 -8.89
CA HIS A 101 -1.32 16.09 -9.13
C HIS A 101 -0.61 15.06 -8.25
N VAL A 102 -1.37 14.40 -7.41
CA VAL A 102 -0.88 13.48 -6.38
C VAL A 102 -0.09 12.27 -6.93
N GLY A 103 -0.31 11.89 -8.17
CA GLY A 103 0.42 10.79 -8.83
C GLY A 103 1.73 11.20 -9.50
N TYR A 104 2.12 12.51 -9.43
CA TYR A 104 3.34 12.99 -10.07
C TYR A 104 4.36 13.47 -9.05
N ASN A 105 5.66 13.38 -9.42
CA ASN A 105 6.79 13.82 -8.62
C ASN A 105 6.91 13.10 -7.26
N ILE A 106 6.35 11.90 -7.14
CA ILE A 106 6.59 11.04 -5.97
C ILE A 106 8.07 10.67 -5.96
N LYS A 107 8.73 10.91 -4.83
CA LYS A 107 10.13 10.52 -4.58
C LYS A 107 10.23 9.16 -3.97
N SER A 108 9.33 8.84 -3.05
CA SER A 108 9.28 7.52 -2.45
C SER A 108 7.91 7.18 -1.88
N ILE A 109 7.63 5.88 -1.79
CA ILE A 109 6.44 5.30 -1.18
C ILE A 109 6.89 4.32 -0.12
N THR A 110 6.26 4.37 1.06
CA THR A 110 6.54 3.46 2.17
C THR A 110 5.33 2.58 2.45
N TYR A 111 5.54 1.28 2.39
CA TYR A 111 4.59 0.28 2.89
C TYR A 111 5.08 -0.37 4.17
N VAL A 112 4.14 -0.77 5.01
CA VAL A 112 4.41 -1.55 6.21
C VAL A 112 3.61 -2.84 6.22
N TYR A 113 4.25 -3.94 6.61
CA TYR A 113 3.60 -5.22 6.79
C TYR A 113 3.75 -5.72 8.23
N LYS A 114 2.63 -6.04 8.88
CA LYS A 114 2.61 -6.46 10.28
C LYS A 114 2.32 -7.95 10.40
N ILE A 115 3.17 -8.66 11.18
CA ILE A 115 3.08 -10.09 11.42
C ILE A 115 2.98 -10.36 12.91
N ASN A 116 1.97 -11.09 13.34
CA ASN A 116 1.92 -11.69 14.68
C ASN A 116 2.63 -13.04 14.62
N ASN A 117 3.80 -13.14 15.25
CA ASN A 117 4.59 -14.37 15.37
C ASN A 117 4.56 -14.94 16.81
N ASN A 118 3.54 -14.58 17.58
CA ASN A 118 3.23 -15.23 18.85
C ASN A 118 2.50 -16.56 18.60
N GLU A 119 2.50 -17.43 19.58
CA GLU A 119 1.80 -18.71 19.55
C GLU A 119 0.29 -18.52 19.31
N LEU A 120 -0.32 -17.53 19.96
CA LEU A 120 -1.75 -17.26 19.88
C LEU A 120 -2.08 -16.13 18.91
N ARG A 121 -3.18 -16.30 18.18
CA ARG A 121 -3.74 -15.26 17.32
C ARG A 121 -4.28 -14.10 18.15
N ASN A 122 -4.09 -12.87 17.66
CA ASN A 122 -4.75 -11.70 18.21
C ASN A 122 -6.07 -11.45 17.50
N VAL A 123 -7.19 -11.61 18.19
CA VAL A 123 -8.54 -11.46 17.62
C VAL A 123 -8.84 -10.01 17.26
N PHE A 124 -8.41 -9.05 18.07
CA PHE A 124 -8.71 -7.63 17.85
C PHE A 124 -7.97 -7.06 16.64
N ASN A 125 -6.72 -7.49 16.43
CA ASN A 125 -5.90 -7.02 15.31
C ASN A 125 -5.98 -7.91 14.06
N ARG A 126 -6.86 -8.90 14.02
CA ARG A 126 -6.90 -9.92 12.96
C ARG A 126 -7.08 -9.39 11.56
N LYS A 127 -7.62 -8.18 11.42
CA LYS A 127 -7.81 -7.53 10.12
C LYS A 127 -6.53 -6.86 9.59
N TYR A 128 -5.64 -6.42 10.49
CA TYR A 128 -4.48 -5.56 10.18
C TYR A 128 -3.14 -6.25 10.37
N VAL A 129 -3.14 -7.50 10.82
CA VAL A 129 -1.93 -8.26 11.13
C VAL A 129 -2.04 -9.68 10.57
N TYR A 130 -1.03 -10.10 9.83
CA TYR A 130 -0.90 -11.50 9.41
C TYR A 130 -0.42 -12.34 10.59
N HIS A 131 -1.02 -13.49 10.86
CA HIS A 131 -0.52 -14.43 11.87
C HIS A 131 0.30 -15.53 11.21
N SER A 132 1.54 -15.68 11.65
CA SER A 132 2.41 -16.81 11.29
C SER A 132 2.43 -17.82 12.42
N GLU A 133 1.97 -19.04 12.15
CA GLU A 133 1.99 -20.16 13.12
C GLU A 133 3.41 -20.72 13.30
N VAL A 134 4.26 -20.53 12.30
CA VAL A 134 5.66 -20.95 12.32
C VAL A 134 6.52 -19.83 12.87
N LYS A 135 7.42 -20.12 13.81
CA LYS A 135 8.40 -19.15 14.30
C LYS A 135 9.33 -18.77 13.16
N LEU A 136 9.46 -17.48 12.90
CA LEU A 136 10.23 -16.93 11.81
C LEU A 136 11.70 -16.69 12.23
N ASN A 137 12.63 -17.03 11.36
CA ASN A 137 14.04 -16.68 11.51
C ASN A 137 14.29 -15.26 11.00
N LEU A 138 14.34 -14.29 11.92
CA LEU A 138 14.48 -12.87 11.57
C LEU A 138 15.86 -12.55 10.98
N GLU A 139 16.91 -13.26 11.35
CA GLU A 139 18.26 -13.00 10.83
C GLU A 139 18.33 -13.35 9.34
N GLU A 140 17.79 -14.51 8.95
CA GLU A 140 17.71 -14.89 7.53
C GLU A 140 16.81 -13.93 6.73
N MET A 141 15.71 -13.46 7.34
CA MET A 141 14.84 -12.44 6.71
C MET A 141 15.59 -11.12 6.51
N LYS A 142 16.41 -10.67 7.46
CA LYS A 142 17.21 -9.44 7.34
C LYS A 142 18.29 -9.56 6.26
N ILE A 143 19.01 -10.67 6.22
CA ILE A 143 20.02 -10.96 5.17
C ILE A 143 19.36 -10.88 3.79
N THR A 144 18.18 -11.52 3.63
CA THR A 144 17.43 -11.46 2.37
C THR A 144 16.95 -10.04 2.07
N ALA A 145 16.47 -9.30 3.07
CA ALA A 145 16.03 -7.92 2.89
C ALA A 145 17.17 -7.01 2.40
N GLU A 146 18.38 -7.17 2.95
CA GLU A 146 19.57 -6.42 2.54
C GLU A 146 19.93 -6.65 1.07
N SER A 147 19.80 -7.90 0.57
CA SER A 147 20.09 -8.22 -0.85
C SER A 147 19.08 -7.62 -1.84
N LEU A 148 17.89 -7.25 -1.37
CA LEU A 148 16.84 -6.61 -2.18
C LEU A 148 16.96 -5.07 -2.23
N VAL A 149 17.78 -4.47 -1.35
CA VAL A 149 17.99 -3.01 -1.33
C VAL A 149 18.87 -2.59 -2.50
N GLY A 150 18.53 -1.46 -3.11
CA GLY A 150 19.23 -0.94 -4.29
C GLY A 150 18.38 -0.95 -5.55
N THR A 151 19.03 -0.72 -6.68
CA THR A 151 18.37 -0.67 -8.00
C THR A 151 18.53 -2.02 -8.69
N HIS A 152 17.41 -2.70 -8.90
CA HIS A 152 17.37 -4.05 -9.50
C HIS A 152 16.23 -4.16 -10.51
N ASP A 153 16.26 -5.21 -11.32
CA ASP A 153 15.12 -5.63 -12.13
C ASP A 153 14.19 -6.53 -11.31
N PHE A 154 13.03 -6.01 -10.93
CA PHE A 154 12.04 -6.70 -10.11
C PHE A 154 10.98 -7.45 -10.91
N GLN A 155 11.20 -7.73 -12.20
CA GLN A 155 10.21 -8.40 -13.05
C GLN A 155 9.71 -9.74 -12.48
N TYR A 156 10.58 -10.52 -11.81
CA TYR A 156 10.22 -11.80 -11.20
C TYR A 156 9.68 -11.70 -9.77
N LEU A 157 9.80 -10.53 -9.16
CA LEU A 157 9.23 -10.21 -7.86
C LEU A 157 7.99 -9.30 -7.99
N ALA A 158 7.32 -9.34 -9.15
CA ALA A 158 6.11 -8.60 -9.45
C ALA A 158 5.19 -9.44 -10.34
N THR A 159 3.92 -9.06 -10.41
CA THR A 159 2.99 -9.63 -11.39
C THR A 159 3.21 -8.94 -12.75
N GLU A 160 3.26 -9.71 -13.83
CA GLU A 160 3.37 -9.16 -15.19
C GLU A 160 2.29 -8.10 -15.46
N SER A 161 2.72 -6.98 -16.03
CA SER A 161 1.83 -5.93 -16.51
C SER A 161 2.29 -5.46 -17.88
N THR A 162 1.39 -5.45 -18.85
CA THR A 162 1.66 -5.04 -20.24
C THR A 162 1.95 -3.54 -20.40
N ASN A 163 1.66 -2.74 -19.35
CA ASN A 163 1.73 -1.27 -19.42
C ASN A 163 2.86 -0.65 -18.59
N VAL A 164 3.82 -1.46 -18.11
CA VAL A 164 4.94 -0.95 -17.32
C VAL A 164 6.06 -0.44 -18.20
N LYS A 165 6.51 0.80 -17.97
CA LYS A 165 7.61 1.41 -18.72
C LYS A 165 8.96 0.77 -18.43
N SER A 166 9.18 0.32 -17.18
CA SER A 166 10.41 -0.33 -16.73
C SER A 166 10.11 -1.19 -15.49
N THR A 167 10.72 -2.38 -15.43
CA THR A 167 10.71 -3.28 -14.26
C THR A 167 11.86 -2.99 -13.31
N ILE A 168 12.79 -2.11 -13.71
CA ILE A 168 13.89 -1.63 -12.87
C ILE A 168 13.32 -0.62 -11.88
N LYS A 169 13.48 -0.91 -10.57
CA LYS A 169 13.05 -0.06 -9.45
C LYS A 169 14.15 0.05 -8.41
N THR A 170 14.06 1.06 -7.54
CA THR A 170 15.02 1.28 -6.47
C THR A 170 14.33 1.13 -5.12
N ILE A 171 14.71 0.08 -4.38
CA ILE A 171 14.34 -0.04 -2.97
C ILE A 171 15.36 0.72 -2.15
N ASN A 172 14.91 1.76 -1.45
CA ASN A 172 15.77 2.59 -0.62
C ASN A 172 16.16 1.88 0.68
N TYR A 173 15.21 1.18 1.30
CA TYR A 173 15.45 0.35 2.48
C TYR A 173 14.33 -0.68 2.70
N ILE A 174 14.69 -1.76 3.43
CA ILE A 174 13.74 -2.70 4.04
C ILE A 174 14.14 -2.88 5.50
N ASN A 175 13.33 -2.37 6.42
CA ASN A 175 13.56 -2.45 7.86
C ASN A 175 12.70 -3.55 8.49
N ILE A 176 13.31 -4.45 9.26
CA ILE A 176 12.62 -5.51 9.98
C ILE A 176 12.85 -5.32 11.47
N THR A 177 11.77 -5.06 12.20
CA THR A 177 11.77 -4.89 13.64
C THR A 177 10.83 -5.86 14.33
N GLU A 178 11.13 -6.24 15.56
CA GLU A 178 10.24 -7.07 16.39
C GLU A 178 10.01 -6.42 17.74
N LYS A 179 8.74 -6.37 18.15
CA LYS A 179 8.35 -5.91 19.48
C LYS A 179 7.20 -6.77 20.01
N LYS A 180 7.43 -7.47 21.14
CA LYS A 180 6.42 -8.31 21.79
C LYS A 180 5.79 -9.36 20.85
N GLY A 181 6.61 -9.98 19.98
CA GLY A 181 6.19 -10.98 19.01
C GLY A 181 5.40 -10.42 17.80
N ILE A 182 5.30 -9.11 17.68
CA ILE A 182 4.83 -8.46 16.46
C ILE A 182 6.05 -8.04 15.65
N ILE A 183 6.18 -8.60 14.46
CA ILE A 183 7.20 -8.23 13.49
C ILE A 183 6.61 -7.19 12.55
N GLU A 184 7.32 -6.11 12.35
CA GLU A 184 7.00 -5.06 11.38
C GLU A 184 8.08 -5.03 10.32
N ILE A 185 7.68 -5.14 9.05
CA ILE A 185 8.54 -5.02 7.88
C ILE A 185 8.13 -3.76 7.14
N GLU A 186 9.02 -2.78 7.09
CA GLU A 186 8.84 -1.52 6.38
C GLU A 186 9.65 -1.54 5.10
N VAL A 187 9.02 -1.27 3.96
CA VAL A 187 9.65 -1.24 2.64
C VAL A 187 9.44 0.13 2.03
N ASN A 188 10.51 0.81 1.66
CA ASN A 188 10.48 2.09 0.96
C ASN A 188 11.17 1.97 -0.40
N ALA A 189 10.52 2.48 -1.45
CA ALA A 189 11.04 2.49 -2.80
C ALA A 189 10.60 3.74 -3.56
N ASP A 190 11.26 4.02 -4.69
CA ASP A 190 10.87 5.08 -5.62
C ASP A 190 9.48 4.82 -6.24
N GLU A 191 9.19 3.58 -6.58
CA GLU A 191 7.92 3.12 -7.15
C GLU A 191 7.80 1.61 -6.94
N PHE A 192 6.59 1.07 -6.93
CA PHE A 192 6.36 -0.37 -6.87
C PHE A 192 5.65 -0.88 -8.13
N LEU A 193 6.06 -2.06 -8.59
CA LEU A 193 5.34 -2.81 -9.61
C LEU A 193 4.10 -3.49 -9.00
N TRP A 194 3.19 -3.92 -9.85
CA TRP A 194 1.97 -4.60 -9.39
C TRP A 194 2.29 -5.83 -8.56
N ASN A 195 1.72 -5.89 -7.35
CA ASN A 195 1.95 -6.92 -6.33
C ASN A 195 3.40 -7.03 -5.80
N MET A 196 4.33 -6.19 -6.23
CA MET A 196 5.75 -6.29 -5.88
C MET A 196 5.98 -6.35 -4.36
N VAL A 197 5.42 -5.42 -3.59
CA VAL A 197 5.57 -5.41 -2.13
C VAL A 197 5.12 -6.72 -1.50
N ARG A 198 3.96 -7.25 -1.93
CA ARG A 198 3.40 -8.49 -1.38
C ARG A 198 4.20 -9.73 -1.76
N ILE A 199 4.83 -9.74 -2.92
CA ILE A 199 5.73 -10.82 -3.36
C ILE A 199 7.04 -10.75 -2.58
N ILE A 200 7.62 -9.56 -2.40
CA ILE A 200 8.80 -9.35 -1.54
C ILE A 200 8.52 -9.85 -0.11
N ILE A 201 7.41 -9.43 0.49
CA ILE A 201 7.02 -9.89 1.84
C ILE A 201 6.78 -11.41 1.86
N GLY A 202 6.19 -11.96 0.80
CA GLY A 202 6.01 -13.41 0.65
C GLY A 202 7.35 -14.15 0.62
N SER A 203 8.33 -13.64 -0.11
CA SER A 203 9.70 -14.15 -0.16
C SER A 203 10.34 -14.16 1.23
N LEU A 204 10.30 -13.03 1.92
CA LEU A 204 10.83 -12.89 3.28
C LEU A 204 10.16 -13.87 4.26
N LEU A 205 8.84 -14.05 4.14
CA LEU A 205 8.11 -15.02 4.97
C LEU A 205 8.55 -16.46 4.71
N GLU A 206 8.73 -16.87 3.46
CA GLU A 206 9.16 -18.24 3.13
C GLU A 206 10.62 -18.49 3.53
N VAL A 207 11.49 -17.49 3.41
CA VAL A 207 12.86 -17.55 3.96
C VAL A 207 12.82 -17.64 5.49
N GLY A 208 12.03 -16.80 6.17
CA GLY A 208 11.89 -16.86 7.63
C GLY A 208 11.35 -18.19 8.15
N LYS A 209 10.53 -18.90 7.35
CA LYS A 209 10.06 -20.27 7.65
C LYS A 209 11.07 -21.36 7.32
N GLY A 210 12.22 -21.01 6.73
CA GLY A 210 13.24 -21.96 6.30
C GLY A 210 12.87 -22.81 5.06
N LYS A 211 11.89 -22.37 4.27
CA LYS A 211 11.44 -23.09 3.06
C LYS A 211 12.22 -22.71 1.81
N ILE A 212 12.72 -21.48 1.75
CA ILE A 212 13.53 -20.92 0.68
C ILE A 212 14.80 -20.34 1.31
N LYS A 213 15.92 -20.39 0.63
CA LYS A 213 17.17 -19.77 1.09
C LYS A 213 17.28 -18.34 0.60
N ALA A 214 17.96 -17.48 1.38
CA ALA A 214 18.24 -16.09 1.00
C ALA A 214 18.85 -15.97 -0.40
N MET A 215 19.86 -16.82 -0.70
CA MET A 215 20.54 -16.84 -2.00
C MET A 215 19.61 -17.19 -3.19
N ASP A 216 18.51 -17.89 -2.97
CA ASP A 216 17.57 -18.21 -4.05
C ASP A 216 16.71 -16.99 -4.41
N ILE A 217 16.43 -16.12 -3.44
CA ILE A 217 15.77 -14.82 -3.71
C ILE A 217 16.72 -13.88 -4.45
N GLU A 218 18.00 -13.84 -4.08
CA GLU A 218 19.01 -13.02 -4.77
C GLU A 218 19.17 -13.44 -6.25
N LYS A 219 19.07 -14.73 -6.56
CA LYS A 219 19.09 -15.22 -7.95
C LYS A 219 17.92 -14.67 -8.78
N LEU A 220 16.75 -14.44 -8.18
CA LEU A 220 15.59 -13.86 -8.89
C LEU A 220 15.84 -12.44 -9.40
N LEU A 221 16.78 -11.72 -8.81
CA LEU A 221 17.20 -10.40 -9.29
C LEU A 221 18.18 -10.46 -10.45
N ASN A 222 18.90 -11.61 -10.62
CA ASN A 222 20.05 -11.71 -11.51
C ASN A 222 19.87 -12.75 -12.64
N GLU A 223 18.98 -13.72 -12.50
CA GLU A 223 18.86 -14.85 -13.42
C GLU A 223 17.43 -15.11 -13.89
N ILE A 224 17.28 -15.36 -15.20
CA ILE A 224 16.01 -15.65 -15.88
C ILE A 224 15.42 -17.04 -15.50
N THR A 225 16.13 -17.84 -14.71
CA THR A 225 15.83 -19.27 -14.48
C THR A 225 14.96 -19.56 -13.25
N ALA A 226 14.29 -18.57 -12.69
CA ALA A 226 13.46 -18.77 -11.51
C ALA A 226 12.21 -19.60 -11.83
N THR A 227 12.23 -20.86 -11.45
CA THR A 227 11.14 -21.84 -11.63
C THR A 227 10.27 -22.01 -10.38
N GLU A 228 10.64 -21.38 -9.26
CA GLU A 228 9.90 -21.55 -8.01
C GLU A 228 8.82 -20.48 -7.82
N TYR A 229 7.60 -20.94 -7.57
CA TYR A 229 6.48 -20.09 -7.24
C TYR A 229 6.69 -19.46 -5.85
N ILE A 230 6.83 -18.15 -5.79
CA ILE A 230 6.86 -17.40 -4.54
C ILE A 230 5.43 -17.01 -4.17
N PRO A 231 4.93 -17.44 -3.01
CA PRO A 231 3.59 -17.10 -2.62
C PRO A 231 3.50 -15.62 -2.23
N MET A 232 2.52 -14.94 -2.78
CA MET A 232 2.20 -13.56 -2.43
C MET A 232 1.65 -13.45 -0.99
N ALA A 233 2.19 -12.54 -0.19
CA ALA A 233 1.71 -12.29 1.18
C ALA A 233 0.23 -11.88 1.21
N LYS A 234 -0.48 -12.26 2.29
CA LYS A 234 -1.89 -11.85 2.50
C LYS A 234 -2.01 -10.33 2.60
N ALA A 235 -2.95 -9.73 1.89
CA ALA A 235 -3.17 -8.28 1.88
C ALA A 235 -3.40 -7.68 3.27
N LYS A 236 -4.12 -8.37 4.13
CA LYS A 236 -4.54 -7.91 5.47
C LYS A 236 -3.42 -7.45 6.43
N GLY A 237 -2.17 -7.77 6.15
CA GLY A 237 -1.04 -7.27 6.94
C GLY A 237 -0.42 -6.01 6.36
N LEU A 238 -0.80 -5.63 5.14
CA LEU A 238 -0.16 -4.55 4.38
C LEU A 238 -0.94 -3.24 4.50
N SER A 239 -0.21 -2.17 4.82
CA SER A 239 -0.71 -0.79 4.80
C SER A 239 0.25 0.11 4.05
N LEU A 240 -0.27 1.02 3.23
CA LEU A 240 0.50 2.17 2.76
C LEU A 240 0.67 3.11 3.95
N ARG A 241 1.94 3.42 4.30
CA ARG A 241 2.27 4.25 5.47
C ARG A 241 2.50 5.70 5.13
N ASN A 242 3.24 5.98 4.05
CA ASN A 242 3.63 7.34 3.68
C ASN A 242 3.97 7.46 2.19
N VAL A 243 3.81 8.66 1.66
CA VAL A 243 4.24 9.07 0.32
C VAL A 243 5.05 10.36 0.45
N GLU A 244 6.20 10.47 -0.21
CA GLU A 244 7.07 11.64 -0.20
C GLU A 244 7.16 12.26 -1.61
N TYR A 245 7.12 13.61 -1.65
CA TYR A 245 7.21 14.42 -2.87
C TYR A 245 8.46 15.25 -2.94
#